data_5853de40d22630ca52160cc32878a4ee
#
_entry.id   5853de40d22630ca52160cc32878a4ee
#
_cell.length_a   1.000
_cell.length_b   1.000
_cell.length_c   1.000
_cell.angle_alpha   90.00
_cell.angle_beta   90.00
_cell.angle_gamma   90.00
#
_symmetry.space_group_name_H-M   'P 1'
#
loop_
_entity.id
_entity.type
_entity.pdbx_description
1 polymer ?
#
loop_
_entity_poly.entity_id
_entity_poly.type
_entity_poly.pdbx_seq_one_letter_code
_entity_poly.pdbx_strand_id
1 'polypeptide(L)'
;MADKAILFDSSRCSACQACVAACKGRFGLGPASSSEDMAARAFGRAAVLDEEAPLAVARFERTLADGGTVWEAARAGCVHCAEAPCAEVCPTGALAVSGETGFVTLDAERCVSCHLCAMVCPADAPRHRGERGELCLCDGCAAEVAEGGVPACVAACPLDALAFDERDAVVSRANERAAALRERGW
;
A
#
# COMPACT_ATOMS: atom_id res chain seq x y z
N MET A 1 17.45 13.97 -5.16
CA MET A 1 17.05 12.55 -5.16
C MET A 1 15.61 12.52 -5.62
N ALA A 2 15.27 11.69 -6.58
CA ALA A 2 13.88 11.50 -6.96
C ALA A 2 13.18 10.85 -5.74
N ASP A 3 12.16 11.50 -5.22
CA ASP A 3 11.37 11.02 -4.11
C ASP A 3 9.92 10.91 -4.59
N LYS A 4 9.53 9.71 -4.97
CA LYS A 4 8.21 9.41 -5.49
C LYS A 4 7.24 9.09 -4.36
N ALA A 5 5.96 9.32 -4.60
CA ALA A 5 4.92 8.95 -3.64
C ALA A 5 3.64 8.45 -4.32
N ILE A 6 2.86 7.68 -3.58
CA ILE A 6 1.52 7.23 -3.98
C ILE A 6 0.51 7.87 -3.04
N LEU A 7 -0.42 8.65 -3.58
CA LEU A 7 -1.59 9.17 -2.87
C LEU A 7 -2.72 8.14 -2.92
N PHE A 8 -3.42 7.97 -1.82
CA PHE A 8 -4.70 7.28 -1.77
C PHE A 8 -5.81 8.25 -1.32
N ASP A 9 -6.77 8.51 -2.20
CA ASP A 9 -7.97 9.31 -1.92
C ASP A 9 -9.13 8.36 -1.55
N SER A 10 -9.38 8.21 -0.26
CA SER A 10 -10.45 7.35 0.28
C SER A 10 -11.84 7.76 -0.20
N SER A 11 -12.04 9.06 -0.47
CA SER A 11 -13.33 9.61 -0.90
C SER A 11 -13.70 9.25 -2.35
N ARG A 12 -12.73 8.80 -3.15
CA ARG A 12 -12.92 8.34 -4.53
C ARG A 12 -12.95 6.82 -4.66
N CYS A 13 -12.48 6.12 -3.64
CA CYS A 13 -12.30 4.67 -3.69
C CYS A 13 -13.63 3.93 -3.51
N SER A 14 -13.98 3.07 -4.45
CA SER A 14 -15.13 2.17 -4.35
C SER A 14 -14.81 0.81 -3.70
N ALA A 15 -13.57 0.59 -3.29
CA ALA A 15 -13.06 -0.70 -2.81
C ALA A 15 -13.25 -1.86 -3.80
N CYS A 16 -13.14 -1.59 -5.10
CA CYS A 16 -13.35 -2.58 -6.18
C CYS A 16 -12.26 -3.67 -6.26
N GLN A 17 -11.20 -3.60 -5.47
CA GLN A 17 -10.08 -4.55 -5.39
C GLN A 17 -9.19 -4.62 -6.65
N ALA A 18 -9.41 -3.82 -7.68
CA ALA A 18 -8.59 -3.84 -8.90
C ALA A 18 -7.09 -3.62 -8.61
N CYS A 19 -6.77 -2.68 -7.71
CA CYS A 19 -5.39 -2.41 -7.28
C CYS A 19 -4.77 -3.60 -6.53
N VAL A 20 -5.55 -4.32 -5.73
CA VAL A 20 -5.10 -5.53 -5.01
C VAL A 20 -4.81 -6.64 -6.00
N ALA A 21 -5.72 -6.89 -6.96
CA ALA A 21 -5.53 -7.90 -7.99
C ALA A 21 -4.30 -7.60 -8.87
N ALA A 22 -4.11 -6.35 -9.29
CA ALA A 22 -2.93 -5.94 -10.07
C ALA A 22 -1.63 -6.12 -9.28
N CYS A 23 -1.62 -5.76 -8.00
CA CYS A 23 -0.47 -5.95 -7.11
C CYS A 23 -0.13 -7.43 -6.95
N LYS A 24 -1.13 -8.29 -6.68
CA LYS A 24 -0.95 -9.74 -6.58
C LYS A 24 -0.41 -10.34 -7.87
N GLY A 25 -0.98 -9.94 -9.02
CA GLY A 25 -0.53 -10.39 -10.33
C GLY A 25 0.93 -10.07 -10.59
N ARG A 26 1.39 -8.86 -10.23
CA ARG A 26 2.80 -8.46 -10.36
C ARG A 26 3.74 -9.31 -9.49
N PHE A 27 3.34 -9.68 -8.30
CA PHE A 27 4.13 -10.54 -7.41
C PHE A 27 3.96 -12.04 -7.68
N GLY A 28 3.18 -12.43 -8.70
CA GLY A 28 2.88 -13.84 -8.99
C GLY A 28 2.13 -14.54 -7.87
N LEU A 29 1.39 -13.78 -7.05
CA LEU A 29 0.60 -14.30 -5.94
C LEU A 29 -0.74 -14.84 -6.43
N GLY A 30 -1.13 -15.99 -5.92
CA GLY A 30 -2.38 -16.65 -6.26
C GLY A 30 -3.63 -15.85 -5.86
N PRO A 31 -4.83 -16.26 -6.30
CA PRO A 31 -6.08 -15.69 -5.81
C PRO A 31 -6.22 -15.95 -4.29
N ALA A 32 -7.11 -15.19 -3.64
CA ALA A 32 -7.47 -15.49 -2.25
C ALA A 32 -7.99 -16.93 -2.14
N SER A 33 -7.67 -17.59 -1.04
CA SER A 33 -7.90 -19.02 -0.85
C SER A 33 -9.39 -19.42 -0.80
N SER A 34 -10.30 -18.47 -0.52
CA SER A 34 -11.74 -18.72 -0.51
C SER A 34 -12.56 -17.47 -0.84
N SER A 35 -13.82 -17.66 -1.25
CA SER A 35 -14.78 -16.56 -1.45
C SER A 35 -15.14 -15.86 -0.14
N GLU A 36 -15.09 -16.58 0.99
CA GLU A 36 -15.32 -16.03 2.34
C GLU A 36 -14.19 -15.10 2.75
N ASP A 37 -12.92 -15.46 2.47
CA ASP A 37 -11.78 -14.59 2.69
C ASP A 37 -11.84 -13.33 1.84
N MET A 38 -12.28 -13.44 0.58
CA MET A 38 -12.48 -12.29 -0.29
C MET A 38 -13.57 -11.36 0.25
N ALA A 39 -14.69 -11.90 0.71
CA ALA A 39 -15.77 -11.10 1.29
C ALA A 39 -15.35 -10.44 2.60
N ALA A 40 -14.66 -11.14 3.49
CA ALA A 40 -14.15 -10.59 4.73
C ALA A 40 -13.16 -9.45 4.50
N ARG A 41 -12.31 -9.56 3.47
CA ARG A 41 -11.36 -8.51 3.08
C ARG A 41 -12.04 -7.31 2.44
N ALA A 42 -13.02 -7.53 1.56
CA ALA A 42 -13.71 -6.46 0.84
C ALA A 42 -14.69 -5.68 1.72
N PHE A 43 -15.33 -6.34 2.67
CA PHE A 43 -16.37 -5.77 3.52
C PHE A 43 -16.04 -5.78 5.01
N GLY A 44 -14.81 -6.14 5.37
CA GLY A 44 -14.32 -6.08 6.74
C GLY A 44 -14.13 -4.64 7.23
N ARG A 45 -14.16 -4.47 8.55
CA ARG A 45 -13.98 -3.15 9.19
C ARG A 45 -12.55 -2.61 9.11
N ALA A 46 -11.59 -3.42 8.67
CA ALA A 46 -10.20 -3.01 8.52
C ALA A 46 -9.60 -3.65 7.26
N ALA A 47 -8.73 -2.90 6.58
CA ALA A 47 -7.88 -3.46 5.55
C ALA A 47 -6.75 -4.25 6.24
N VAL A 48 -6.79 -5.57 6.12
CA VAL A 48 -5.82 -6.47 6.76
C VAL A 48 -4.88 -7.03 5.69
N LEU A 49 -3.59 -6.85 5.92
CA LEU A 49 -2.54 -7.46 5.12
C LEU A 49 -2.33 -8.90 5.55
N ASP A 50 -2.00 -9.75 4.60
CA ASP A 50 -1.57 -11.12 4.87
C ASP A 50 -0.32 -11.48 4.06
N GLU A 51 0.13 -12.72 4.22
CA GLU A 51 1.34 -13.22 3.56
C GLU A 51 1.24 -13.31 2.03
N GLU A 52 0.04 -13.23 1.47
CA GLU A 52 -0.20 -13.27 0.02
C GLU A 52 -0.78 -11.95 -0.53
N ALA A 53 -0.85 -10.90 0.28
CA ALA A 53 -1.38 -9.61 -0.13
C ALA A 53 -0.59 -8.45 0.46
N PRO A 54 0.43 -7.92 -0.26
CA PRO A 54 1.21 -6.77 0.19
C PRO A 54 0.41 -5.46 0.14
N LEU A 55 -0.79 -5.49 -0.42
CA LEU A 55 -1.76 -4.41 -0.49
C LEU A 55 -3.15 -4.95 -0.17
N ALA A 56 -3.86 -4.28 0.73
CA ALA A 56 -5.25 -4.57 1.04
C ALA A 56 -6.10 -3.30 1.00
N VAL A 57 -7.38 -3.45 0.65
CA VAL A 57 -8.38 -2.38 0.69
C VAL A 57 -9.64 -2.94 1.33
N ALA A 58 -10.17 -2.24 2.31
CA ALA A 58 -11.46 -2.53 2.93
C ALA A 58 -12.41 -1.35 2.79
N ARG A 59 -13.70 -1.61 2.94
CA ARG A 59 -14.76 -0.62 2.94
C ARG A 59 -15.50 -0.64 4.27
N PHE A 60 -15.81 0.53 4.79
CA PHE A 60 -16.55 0.70 6.03
C PHE A 60 -17.55 1.86 5.94
N GLU A 61 -18.54 1.85 6.82
CA GLU A 61 -19.49 2.93 6.95
C GLU A 61 -19.01 3.94 7.99
N ARG A 62 -19.17 5.22 7.68
CA ARG A 62 -18.96 6.32 8.64
C ARG A 62 -20.20 7.21 8.69
N THR A 63 -20.64 7.53 9.91
CA THR A 63 -21.72 8.51 10.12
C THR A 63 -21.13 9.91 10.10
N LEU A 64 -21.70 10.79 9.29
CA LEU A 64 -21.36 12.21 9.23
C LEU A 64 -21.97 12.98 10.40
N ALA A 65 -21.52 14.22 10.62
CA ALA A 65 -22.02 15.08 11.70
C ALA A 65 -23.51 15.43 11.57
N ASP A 66 -24.03 15.43 10.35
CA ASP A 66 -25.45 15.65 10.04
C ASP A 66 -26.34 14.40 10.20
N GLY A 67 -25.76 13.27 10.59
CA GLY A 67 -26.43 11.98 10.73
C GLY A 67 -26.48 11.16 9.42
N GLY A 68 -25.99 11.69 8.31
CA GLY A 68 -25.85 10.97 7.06
C GLY A 68 -24.82 9.85 7.17
N THR A 69 -24.95 8.80 6.34
CA THR A 69 -23.99 7.70 6.27
C THR A 69 -23.24 7.73 4.93
N VAL A 70 -21.94 7.63 4.99
CA VAL A 70 -21.08 7.51 3.81
C VAL A 70 -20.25 6.23 3.86
N TRP A 71 -19.94 5.71 2.69
CA TRP A 71 -18.98 4.61 2.53
C TRP A 71 -17.59 5.19 2.34
N GLU A 72 -16.67 4.71 3.13
CA GLU A 72 -15.24 5.03 2.99
C GLU A 72 -14.42 3.79 2.73
N ALA A 73 -13.27 3.98 2.12
CA ALA A 73 -12.29 2.92 1.93
C ALA A 73 -11.05 3.20 2.78
N ALA A 74 -10.48 2.16 3.36
CA ALA A 74 -9.15 2.17 3.95
C ALA A 74 -8.20 1.33 3.10
N ARG A 75 -6.96 1.80 2.95
CA ARG A 75 -5.87 1.06 2.31
C ARG A 75 -4.84 0.70 3.36
N ALA A 76 -4.42 -0.57 3.38
CA ALA A 76 -3.24 -1.04 4.10
C ALA A 76 -2.15 -1.48 3.12
N GLY A 77 -0.89 -1.24 3.47
CA GLY A 77 0.27 -1.55 2.66
C GLY A 77 1.47 -0.76 3.13
N CYS A 78 2.62 -1.02 2.55
CA CYS A 78 3.80 -0.19 2.81
C CYS A 78 3.53 1.26 2.42
N VAL A 79 3.93 2.19 3.30
CA VAL A 79 3.81 3.64 3.07
C VAL A 79 5.10 4.26 2.57
N HIS A 80 6.14 3.45 2.39
CA HIS A 80 7.46 3.85 1.92
C HIS A 80 7.99 5.06 2.70
N CYS A 81 8.23 4.84 4.01
CA CYS A 81 8.70 5.87 4.94
C CYS A 81 9.98 6.54 4.43
N ALA A 82 10.10 7.86 4.58
CA ALA A 82 11.32 8.59 4.26
C ALA A 82 12.49 8.15 5.16
N GLU A 83 12.22 7.97 6.45
CA GLU A 83 13.07 7.28 7.41
C GLU A 83 12.46 5.89 7.62
N ALA A 84 13.03 4.88 6.98
CA ALA A 84 12.46 3.54 6.91
C ALA A 84 13.02 2.64 8.02
N PRO A 85 12.36 2.52 9.19
CA PRO A 85 12.91 1.74 10.32
C PRO A 85 13.14 0.27 9.95
N CYS A 86 12.35 -0.28 9.04
CA CYS A 86 12.54 -1.64 8.56
C CYS A 86 13.85 -1.83 7.75
N ALA A 87 14.30 -0.80 7.05
CA ALA A 87 15.60 -0.83 6.37
C ALA A 87 16.75 -0.63 7.36
N GLU A 88 16.58 0.26 8.34
CA GLU A 88 17.60 0.55 9.36
C GLU A 88 17.92 -0.65 10.25
N VAL A 89 16.91 -1.44 10.63
CA VAL A 89 17.11 -2.62 11.49
C VAL A 89 17.50 -3.87 10.73
N CYS A 90 17.53 -3.84 9.39
CA CYS A 90 17.80 -5.03 8.58
C CYS A 90 19.28 -5.43 8.67
N PRO A 91 19.63 -6.55 9.33
CA PRO A 91 21.02 -6.89 9.63
C PRO A 91 21.81 -7.28 8.37
N THR A 92 21.10 -7.70 7.31
CA THR A 92 21.73 -8.11 6.05
C THR A 92 21.63 -7.01 4.98
N GLY A 93 20.92 -5.90 5.27
CA GLY A 93 20.62 -4.86 4.30
C GLY A 93 19.76 -5.39 3.12
N ALA A 94 18.96 -6.44 3.36
CA ALA A 94 18.00 -6.92 2.38
C ALA A 94 16.89 -5.90 2.09
N LEU A 95 16.52 -5.09 3.09
CA LEU A 95 15.64 -3.94 2.92
C LEU A 95 16.48 -2.68 2.80
N ALA A 96 16.19 -1.87 1.79
CA ALA A 96 16.86 -0.60 1.53
C ALA A 96 15.88 0.43 0.97
N VAL A 97 16.19 1.72 1.12
CA VAL A 97 15.48 2.80 0.42
C VAL A 97 16.18 3.04 -0.92
N SER A 98 15.45 2.93 -2.02
CA SER A 98 15.97 3.19 -3.36
C SER A 98 16.35 4.67 -3.50
N GLY A 99 17.59 4.94 -3.93
CA GLY A 99 18.06 6.30 -4.23
C GLY A 99 17.40 6.91 -5.48
N GLU A 100 16.78 6.09 -6.33
CA GLU A 100 16.14 6.51 -7.58
C GLU A 100 14.67 6.85 -7.39
N THR A 101 13.97 6.12 -6.51
CA THR A 101 12.50 6.25 -6.36
C THR A 101 12.08 6.70 -4.97
N GLY A 102 12.94 6.60 -3.95
CA GLY A 102 12.60 6.80 -2.55
C GLY A 102 11.76 5.66 -1.94
N PHE A 103 11.46 4.61 -2.70
CA PHE A 103 10.68 3.48 -2.19
C PHE A 103 11.55 2.48 -1.44
N VAL A 104 10.96 1.82 -0.44
CA VAL A 104 11.58 0.68 0.23
C VAL A 104 11.55 -0.51 -0.73
N THR A 105 12.71 -1.10 -0.97
CA THR A 105 12.91 -2.26 -1.84
C THR A 105 13.41 -3.46 -1.04
N LEU A 106 13.20 -4.65 -1.57
CA LEU A 106 13.62 -5.92 -0.96
C LEU A 106 14.54 -6.68 -1.93
N ASP A 107 15.74 -6.99 -1.45
CA ASP A 107 16.60 -8.03 -2.02
C ASP A 107 16.30 -9.36 -1.32
N ALA A 108 15.53 -10.22 -1.97
CA ALA A 108 15.08 -11.47 -1.39
C ALA A 108 16.23 -12.46 -1.15
N GLU A 109 17.33 -12.40 -1.93
CA GLU A 109 18.48 -13.30 -1.78
C GLU A 109 19.26 -13.01 -0.48
N ARG A 110 19.22 -11.76 -0.02
CA ARG A 110 19.86 -11.33 1.23
C ARG A 110 18.97 -11.51 2.46
N CYS A 111 17.68 -11.75 2.26
CA CYS A 111 16.72 -11.86 3.36
C CYS A 111 16.93 -13.18 4.13
N VAL A 112 17.16 -13.08 5.43
CA VAL A 112 17.33 -14.23 6.35
C VAL A 112 16.09 -14.49 7.21
N SER A 113 14.96 -13.86 6.87
CA SER A 113 13.65 -14.06 7.54
C SER A 113 13.70 -13.88 9.08
N CYS A 114 14.47 -12.91 9.57
CA CYS A 114 14.63 -12.66 11.00
C CYS A 114 13.47 -11.91 11.65
N HIS A 115 12.47 -11.45 10.89
CA HIS A 115 11.26 -10.75 11.31
C HIS A 115 11.45 -9.36 11.98
N LEU A 116 12.66 -8.84 12.11
CA LEU A 116 12.91 -7.52 12.74
C LEU A 116 12.14 -6.40 12.03
N CYS A 117 12.04 -6.44 10.71
CA CYS A 117 11.28 -5.46 9.93
C CYS A 117 9.77 -5.44 10.28
N ALA A 118 9.17 -6.58 10.59
CA ALA A 118 7.78 -6.66 11.02
C ALA A 118 7.60 -6.08 12.43
N MET A 119 8.57 -6.26 13.32
CA MET A 119 8.49 -5.77 14.71
C MET A 119 8.54 -4.23 14.80
N VAL A 120 9.23 -3.56 13.87
CA VAL A 120 9.43 -2.10 13.92
C VAL A 120 8.51 -1.32 12.98
N CYS A 121 7.74 -2.01 12.12
CA CYS A 121 6.91 -1.34 11.13
C CYS A 121 5.63 -0.76 11.74
N PRO A 122 5.44 0.57 11.75
CA PRO A 122 4.23 1.17 12.31
C PRO A 122 2.97 0.90 11.47
N ALA A 123 3.15 0.55 10.18
CA ALA A 123 2.06 0.20 9.27
C ALA A 123 1.79 -1.30 9.20
N ASP A 124 2.49 -2.10 9.98
CA ASP A 124 2.38 -3.56 10.01
C ASP A 124 2.41 -4.17 8.60
N ALA A 125 3.27 -3.63 7.71
CA ALA A 125 3.29 -3.98 6.31
C ALA A 125 4.10 -5.25 5.96
N PRO A 126 5.26 -5.55 6.58
CA PRO A 126 6.02 -6.76 6.27
C PRO A 126 5.29 -8.02 6.73
N ARG A 127 5.10 -8.97 5.80
CA ARG A 127 4.52 -10.29 6.08
C ARG A 127 5.48 -11.36 5.60
N HIS A 128 5.59 -12.44 6.37
CA HIS A 128 6.42 -13.58 6.02
C HIS A 128 5.52 -14.76 5.66
N ARG A 129 5.78 -15.37 4.52
CA ARG A 129 4.97 -16.46 3.95
C ARG A 129 5.74 -17.77 3.86
N GLY A 130 4.97 -18.86 3.91
CA GLY A 130 5.49 -20.20 3.78
C GLY A 130 6.44 -20.62 4.90
N GLU A 131 6.90 -21.86 4.84
CA GLU A 131 7.81 -22.45 5.84
C GLU A 131 9.19 -21.76 5.86
N ARG A 132 9.64 -21.21 4.73
CA ARG A 132 10.92 -20.51 4.63
C ARG A 132 10.84 -19.06 5.10
N GLY A 133 9.64 -18.57 5.44
CA GLY A 133 9.45 -17.21 5.90
C GLY A 133 9.76 -16.14 4.85
N GLU A 134 9.49 -16.39 3.57
CA GLU A 134 9.72 -15.42 2.50
C GLU A 134 9.00 -14.12 2.80
N LEU A 135 9.71 -12.99 2.75
CA LEU A 135 9.13 -11.68 3.01
C LEU A 135 8.27 -11.21 1.85
N CYS A 136 6.99 -10.95 2.13
CA CYS A 136 6.05 -10.28 1.24
C CYS A 136 5.90 -8.81 1.67
N LEU A 137 6.32 -7.90 0.82
CA LEU A 137 6.27 -6.46 1.08
C LEU A 137 6.06 -5.71 -0.24
N CYS A 138 5.23 -4.66 -0.23
CA CYS A 138 5.14 -3.74 -1.35
C CYS A 138 6.50 -3.05 -1.56
N ASP A 139 7.02 -3.09 -2.77
CA ASP A 139 8.27 -2.45 -3.20
C ASP A 139 8.04 -1.15 -3.99
N GLY A 140 6.78 -0.66 -4.04
CA GLY A 140 6.39 0.52 -4.83
C GLY A 140 6.47 0.30 -6.34
N CYS A 141 6.63 -0.93 -6.81
CA CYS A 141 6.98 -1.26 -8.20
C CYS A 141 8.28 -0.54 -8.63
N ALA A 142 9.30 -0.52 -7.75
CA ALA A 142 10.47 0.32 -7.91
C ALA A 142 11.21 0.09 -9.24
N ALA A 143 11.28 -1.15 -9.72
CA ALA A 143 11.91 -1.47 -11.00
C ALA A 143 11.18 -0.81 -12.18
N GLU A 144 9.86 -0.98 -12.24
CA GLU A 144 9.02 -0.38 -13.30
C GLU A 144 9.02 1.14 -13.23
N VAL A 145 9.05 1.70 -12.02
CA VAL A 145 9.11 3.15 -11.79
C VAL A 145 10.47 3.72 -12.22
N ALA A 146 11.57 3.01 -11.98
CA ALA A 146 12.90 3.43 -12.43
C ALA A 146 13.00 3.48 -13.97
N GLU A 147 12.23 2.65 -14.68
CA GLU A 147 12.12 2.66 -16.13
C GLU A 147 11.11 3.69 -16.66
N GLY A 148 10.56 4.55 -15.80
CA GLY A 148 9.58 5.60 -16.17
C GLY A 148 8.12 5.11 -16.18
N GLY A 149 7.86 3.91 -15.69
CA GLY A 149 6.51 3.36 -15.54
C GLY A 149 5.76 3.89 -14.31
N VAL A 150 4.57 3.37 -14.10
CA VAL A 150 3.71 3.67 -12.93
C VAL A 150 3.44 2.41 -12.13
N PRO A 151 3.27 2.51 -10.79
CA PRO A 151 2.92 1.37 -9.97
C PRO A 151 1.66 0.66 -10.46
N ALA A 152 1.67 -0.68 -10.50
CA ALA A 152 0.58 -1.50 -11.03
C ALA A 152 -0.78 -1.20 -10.38
N CYS A 153 -0.79 -0.92 -9.06
CA CYS A 153 -2.00 -0.56 -8.33
C CYS A 153 -2.58 0.79 -8.77
N VAL A 154 -1.72 1.74 -9.16
CA VAL A 154 -2.13 3.06 -9.70
C VAL A 154 -2.71 2.88 -11.09
N ALA A 155 -1.99 2.19 -11.98
CA ALA A 155 -2.43 1.94 -13.35
C ALA A 155 -3.78 1.19 -13.42
N ALA A 156 -4.06 0.32 -12.45
CA ALA A 156 -5.29 -0.46 -12.39
C ALA A 156 -6.47 0.27 -11.74
N CYS A 157 -6.30 1.48 -11.21
CA CYS A 157 -7.36 2.17 -10.46
C CYS A 157 -8.36 2.85 -11.41
N PRO A 158 -9.62 2.35 -11.57
CA PRO A 158 -10.57 2.89 -12.54
C PRO A 158 -11.17 4.24 -12.11
N LEU A 159 -10.98 4.65 -10.87
CA LEU A 159 -11.56 5.88 -10.30
C LEU A 159 -10.50 6.93 -9.95
N ASP A 160 -9.24 6.73 -10.35
CA ASP A 160 -8.11 7.59 -9.98
C ASP A 160 -8.06 7.89 -8.47
N ALA A 161 -8.46 6.91 -7.65
CA ALA A 161 -8.34 6.99 -6.21
C ALA A 161 -6.89 6.80 -5.74
N LEU A 162 -6.04 6.25 -6.61
CA LEU A 162 -4.60 6.17 -6.45
C LEU A 162 -3.94 7.10 -7.46
N ALA A 163 -3.01 7.93 -7.00
CA ALA A 163 -2.21 8.80 -7.85
C ALA A 163 -0.74 8.65 -7.51
N PHE A 164 0.13 8.80 -8.48
CA PHE A 164 1.57 8.64 -8.37
C PHE A 164 2.28 9.79 -9.05
N ASP A 165 3.25 10.39 -8.36
CA ASP A 165 4.06 11.49 -8.87
C ASP A 165 5.27 11.74 -7.95
N GLU A 166 6.03 12.82 -8.19
CA GLU A 166 7.00 13.36 -7.25
C GLU A 166 6.31 13.67 -5.89
N ARG A 167 6.99 13.38 -4.79
CA ARG A 167 6.43 13.51 -3.43
C ARG A 167 5.81 14.88 -3.16
N ASP A 168 6.51 15.97 -3.53
CA ASP A 168 6.01 17.32 -3.28
C ASP A 168 4.72 17.60 -4.06
N ALA A 169 4.61 17.14 -5.30
CA ALA A 169 3.40 17.24 -6.10
C ALA A 169 2.25 16.44 -5.49
N VAL A 170 2.53 15.22 -5.01
CA VAL A 170 1.56 14.36 -4.31
C VAL A 170 1.09 15.01 -3.03
N VAL A 171 1.98 15.59 -2.22
CA VAL A 171 1.64 16.27 -0.96
C VAL A 171 0.79 17.51 -1.23
N SER A 172 1.14 18.34 -2.22
CA SER A 172 0.33 19.52 -2.62
C SER A 172 -1.08 19.09 -3.01
N ARG A 173 -1.21 18.10 -3.90
CA ARG A 173 -2.49 17.54 -4.33
C ARG A 173 -3.32 16.97 -3.18
N ALA A 174 -2.67 16.30 -2.23
CA ALA A 174 -3.34 15.75 -1.04
C ALA A 174 -3.92 16.87 -0.16
N ASN A 175 -3.14 17.94 0.07
CA ASN A 175 -3.57 19.09 0.88
C ASN A 175 -4.73 19.85 0.22
N GLU A 176 -4.66 20.12 -1.07
CA GLU A 176 -5.75 20.75 -1.84
C GLU A 176 -7.02 19.90 -1.76
N ARG A 177 -6.88 18.58 -1.96
CA ARG A 177 -8.01 17.67 -1.88
C ARG A 177 -8.63 17.62 -0.48
N ALA A 178 -7.80 17.55 0.57
CA ALA A 178 -8.27 17.56 1.96
C ALA A 178 -9.00 18.87 2.31
N ALA A 179 -8.52 20.02 1.83
CA ALA A 179 -9.20 21.31 2.03
C ALA A 179 -10.59 21.31 1.37
N ALA A 180 -10.69 20.90 0.11
CA ALA A 180 -11.96 20.83 -0.62
C ALA A 180 -12.97 19.84 0.02
N LEU A 181 -12.48 18.75 0.62
CA LEU A 181 -13.35 17.79 1.32
C LEU A 181 -13.88 18.37 2.63
N ARG A 182 -13.04 19.08 3.41
CA ARG A 182 -13.47 19.75 4.65
C ARG A 182 -14.56 20.80 4.38
N GLU A 183 -14.46 21.58 3.30
CA GLU A 183 -15.50 22.55 2.89
C GLU A 183 -16.85 21.88 2.60
N ARG A 184 -16.82 20.59 2.23
CA ARG A 184 -18.00 19.76 1.94
C ARG A 184 -18.50 18.95 3.15
N GLY A 185 -17.90 19.15 4.33
CA GLY A 185 -18.29 18.46 5.57
C GLY A 185 -17.72 17.05 5.76
N TRP A 186 -16.64 16.75 5.04
CA TRP A 186 -15.91 15.48 5.19
C TRP A 186 -14.92 15.55 6.35
#